data_216c57ad6d34706ccb37b065a7463a1c
#
_entry.id   216c57ad6d34706ccb37b065a7463a1c
#
_cell.length_a   1.000
_cell.length_b   1.000
_cell.length_c   1.000
_cell.angle_alpha   90.00
_cell.angle_beta   90.00
_cell.angle_gamma   90.00
#
_symmetry.space_group_name_H-M   'P 1'
#
loop_
_entity.id
_entity.type
_entity.pdbx_description
1 polymer ?
#
loop_
_entity_poly.entity_id
_entity_poly.type
_entity_poly.pdbx_seq_one_letter_code
_entity_poly.pdbx_strand_id
1 'polypeptide(L)'
;GAAKLEALDTHTIQRFYNSLSASGLSPKTVKNLHGILHCALQQAIACDYLSRNPADACKLPKVTKPEIKPLEPAEIARLLKEAEQDNYCNLFIVAMFTGMRQGELLGLAWECVDFKSGIITVKQQLQCKDGNYFLETPKSGKNRTILPAPIVMDALRNQLERQQKEQEQAGKMWDNQFGLVFTDALGKYLVRRTV
;
A
#
# COMPACT_ATOMS: atom_id res chain seq x y z
N GLY A 1 4.52 -16.43 -25.29
CA GLY A 1 5.09 -17.42 -25.97
C GLY A 1 4.51 -18.00 -27.23
N ALA A 2 5.29 -18.89 -27.87
CA ALA A 2 4.94 -19.52 -29.14
C ALA A 2 4.12 -20.82 -29.00
N ALA A 3 3.80 -21.27 -27.78
CA ALA A 3 3.04 -22.49 -27.55
C ALA A 3 1.56 -22.26 -27.89
N LYS A 4 0.98 -23.16 -28.69
CA LYS A 4 -0.46 -23.17 -28.95
C LYS A 4 -1.21 -23.58 -27.68
N LEU A 5 -2.42 -23.05 -27.48
CA LEU A 5 -3.25 -23.33 -26.31
C LEU A 5 -3.55 -24.84 -26.16
N GLU A 6 -3.83 -25.51 -27.27
CA GLU A 6 -4.14 -26.95 -27.33
C GLU A 6 -2.93 -27.83 -26.94
N ALA A 7 -1.70 -27.32 -27.05
CA ALA A 7 -0.49 -28.02 -26.68
C ALA A 7 -0.07 -27.82 -25.22
N LEU A 8 -0.84 -27.05 -24.45
CA LEU A 8 -0.58 -26.82 -23.02
C LEU A 8 -1.15 -27.98 -22.20
N ASP A 9 -0.28 -28.90 -21.80
CA ASP A 9 -0.59 -29.96 -20.88
C ASP A 9 -0.03 -29.68 -19.46
N THR A 10 -0.47 -30.45 -18.50
CA THR A 10 -0.03 -30.36 -17.11
C THR A 10 1.48 -30.51 -16.97
N HIS A 11 2.10 -31.40 -17.77
CA HIS A 11 3.54 -31.66 -17.71
C HIS A 11 4.34 -30.41 -18.17
N THR A 12 3.92 -29.78 -19.26
CA THR A 12 4.55 -28.56 -19.78
C THR A 12 4.45 -27.40 -18.78
N ILE A 13 3.28 -27.23 -18.16
CA ILE A 13 3.07 -26.20 -17.14
C ILE A 13 3.91 -26.50 -15.88
N GLN A 14 3.96 -27.76 -15.45
CA GLN A 14 4.78 -28.15 -14.30
C GLN A 14 6.27 -27.92 -14.55
N ARG A 15 6.78 -28.26 -15.75
CA ARG A 15 8.18 -27.97 -16.12
C ARG A 15 8.47 -26.47 -16.09
N PHE A 16 7.52 -25.64 -16.55
CA PHE A 16 7.63 -24.18 -16.46
C PHE A 16 7.75 -23.72 -15.00
N TYR A 17 6.91 -24.19 -14.08
CA TYR A 17 7.03 -23.83 -12.66
C TYR A 17 8.35 -24.31 -12.04
N ASN A 18 8.80 -25.50 -12.40
CA ASN A 18 10.09 -26.02 -11.94
C ASN A 18 11.25 -25.16 -12.44
N SER A 19 11.21 -24.70 -13.71
CA SER A 19 12.24 -23.81 -14.26
C SER A 19 12.26 -22.43 -13.57
N LEU A 20 11.10 -21.88 -13.22
CA LEU A 20 10.99 -20.65 -12.43
C LEU A 20 11.61 -20.80 -11.03
N SER A 21 11.35 -21.93 -10.39
CA SER A 21 11.95 -22.24 -9.08
C SER A 21 13.46 -22.43 -9.19
N ALA A 22 13.93 -23.12 -10.23
CA ALA A 22 15.37 -23.32 -10.49
C ALA A 22 16.10 -22.01 -10.83
N SER A 23 15.41 -21.03 -11.43
CA SER A 23 15.95 -19.68 -11.67
C SER A 23 15.98 -18.77 -10.45
N GLY A 24 15.61 -19.29 -9.26
CA GLY A 24 15.67 -18.56 -7.98
C GLY A 24 14.44 -17.73 -7.64
N LEU A 25 13.32 -17.84 -8.38
CA LEU A 25 12.10 -17.16 -8.01
C LEU A 25 11.50 -17.72 -6.70
N SER A 26 10.99 -16.83 -5.87
CA SER A 26 10.39 -17.26 -4.59
C SER A 26 9.15 -18.15 -4.81
N PRO A 27 8.86 -19.09 -3.89
CA PRO A 27 7.63 -19.89 -3.91
C PRO A 27 6.36 -19.05 -4.04
N LYS A 28 6.34 -17.87 -3.42
CA LYS A 28 5.22 -16.93 -3.50
C LYS A 28 5.05 -16.39 -4.92
N THR A 29 6.15 -16.04 -5.58
CA THR A 29 6.13 -15.54 -6.97
C THR A 29 5.62 -16.61 -7.93
N VAL A 30 6.12 -17.86 -7.81
CA VAL A 30 5.64 -18.99 -8.61
C VAL A 30 4.14 -19.23 -8.42
N LYS A 31 3.66 -19.17 -7.17
CA LYS A 31 2.24 -19.29 -6.85
C LYS A 31 1.39 -18.16 -7.44
N ASN A 32 1.89 -16.92 -7.45
CA ASN A 32 1.19 -15.80 -8.08
C ASN A 32 1.09 -15.99 -9.60
N LEU A 33 2.18 -16.42 -10.26
CA LEU A 33 2.17 -16.71 -11.69
C LEU A 33 1.23 -17.87 -12.04
N HIS A 34 1.18 -18.91 -11.19
CA HIS A 34 0.18 -19.97 -11.33
C HIS A 34 -1.24 -19.40 -11.26
N GLY A 35 -1.55 -18.53 -10.30
CA GLY A 35 -2.87 -17.92 -10.19
C GLY A 35 -3.30 -17.19 -11.47
N ILE A 36 -2.39 -16.42 -12.07
CA ILE A 36 -2.66 -15.71 -13.34
C ILE A 36 -2.92 -16.70 -14.47
N LEU A 37 -2.02 -17.70 -14.63
CA LEU A 37 -2.15 -18.71 -15.69
C LEU A 37 -3.41 -19.55 -15.51
N HIS A 38 -3.69 -19.98 -14.27
CA HIS A 38 -4.89 -20.75 -13.94
C HIS A 38 -6.17 -19.99 -14.29
N CYS A 39 -6.27 -18.70 -13.93
CA CYS A 39 -7.43 -17.86 -14.30
C CYS A 39 -7.57 -17.71 -15.82
N ALA A 40 -6.47 -17.52 -16.55
CA ALA A 40 -6.51 -17.41 -18.02
C ALA A 40 -6.98 -18.73 -18.66
N LEU A 41 -6.50 -19.89 -18.19
CA LEU A 41 -6.93 -21.18 -18.69
C LEU A 41 -8.38 -21.51 -18.29
N GLN A 42 -8.82 -21.06 -17.12
CA GLN A 42 -10.22 -21.19 -16.71
C GLN A 42 -11.13 -20.35 -17.61
N GLN A 43 -10.71 -19.15 -18.01
CA GLN A 43 -11.43 -18.36 -19.01
C GLN A 43 -11.46 -19.05 -20.39
N ALA A 44 -10.40 -19.72 -20.79
CA ALA A 44 -10.36 -20.49 -22.03
C ALA A 44 -11.38 -21.65 -22.04
N ILE A 45 -11.65 -22.29 -20.89
CA ILE A 45 -12.72 -23.28 -20.74
C ILE A 45 -14.09 -22.60 -20.90
N ALA A 46 -14.31 -21.45 -20.26
CA ALA A 46 -15.56 -20.71 -20.36
C ALA A 46 -15.87 -20.22 -21.80
N CYS A 47 -14.84 -20.11 -22.65
CA CYS A 47 -14.93 -19.77 -24.06
C CYS A 47 -14.87 -21.01 -24.99
N ASP A 48 -14.99 -22.22 -24.47
CA ASP A 48 -14.95 -23.48 -25.21
C ASP A 48 -13.64 -23.77 -25.98
N TYR A 49 -12.54 -23.09 -25.62
CA TYR A 49 -11.21 -23.37 -26.19
C TYR A 49 -10.53 -24.57 -25.55
N LEU A 50 -10.91 -24.93 -24.32
CA LEU A 50 -10.39 -26.07 -23.58
C LEU A 50 -11.51 -26.81 -22.88
N SER A 51 -11.39 -28.14 -22.77
CA SER A 51 -12.34 -28.97 -22.01
C SER A 51 -12.01 -29.07 -20.51
N ARG A 52 -10.77 -28.82 -20.13
CA ARG A 52 -10.26 -28.88 -18.74
C ARG A 52 -9.10 -27.92 -18.55
N ASN A 53 -8.87 -27.53 -17.28
CA ASN A 53 -7.73 -26.68 -16.95
C ASN A 53 -6.47 -27.56 -16.71
N PRO A 54 -5.46 -27.50 -17.57
CA PRO A 54 -4.25 -28.29 -17.38
C PRO A 54 -3.38 -27.86 -16.19
N ALA A 55 -3.64 -26.68 -15.60
CA ALA A 55 -2.95 -26.18 -14.41
C ALA A 55 -3.49 -26.76 -13.10
N ASP A 56 -4.70 -27.37 -13.06
CA ASP A 56 -5.34 -27.87 -11.83
C ASP A 56 -4.49 -28.93 -11.11
N ALA A 57 -3.87 -29.82 -11.86
CA ALA A 57 -3.07 -30.91 -11.31
C ALA A 57 -1.59 -30.54 -11.03
N CYS A 58 -1.20 -29.28 -11.25
CA CYS A 58 0.18 -28.85 -11.03
C CYS A 58 0.50 -28.74 -9.54
N LYS A 59 1.68 -29.24 -9.16
CA LYS A 59 2.23 -29.11 -7.81
C LYS A 59 3.00 -27.83 -7.65
N LEU A 60 2.60 -27.00 -6.70
CA LEU A 60 3.25 -25.72 -6.42
C LEU A 60 4.25 -25.84 -5.26
N PRO A 61 5.32 -25.04 -5.27
CA PRO A 61 6.25 -25.01 -4.16
C PRO A 61 5.55 -24.52 -2.88
N LYS A 62 5.96 -25.08 -1.75
CA LYS A 62 5.42 -24.73 -0.43
C LYS A 62 5.86 -23.31 -0.05
N VAL A 63 4.89 -22.44 0.23
CA VAL A 63 5.15 -21.10 0.74
C VAL A 63 5.22 -21.16 2.26
N THR A 64 6.41 -20.94 2.82
CA THR A 64 6.58 -20.72 4.25
C THR A 64 6.32 -19.25 4.54
N LYS A 65 5.39 -18.96 5.45
CA LYS A 65 5.18 -17.59 5.93
C LYS A 65 6.23 -17.31 7.00
N PRO A 66 7.05 -16.25 6.87
CA PRO A 66 7.89 -15.83 7.99
C PRO A 66 7.00 -15.41 9.16
N GLU A 67 7.46 -15.70 10.36
CA GLU A 67 6.83 -15.18 11.58
C GLU A 67 7.05 -13.66 11.63
N ILE A 68 5.96 -12.93 11.66
CA ILE A 68 6.01 -11.47 11.82
C ILE A 68 6.09 -11.19 13.32
N LYS A 69 7.23 -10.67 13.77
CA LYS A 69 7.39 -10.18 15.14
C LYS A 69 7.02 -8.70 15.15
N PRO A 70 5.98 -8.28 15.90
CA PRO A 70 5.70 -6.86 16.09
C PRO A 70 6.84 -6.22 16.89
N LEU A 71 6.99 -4.90 16.74
CA LEU A 71 7.94 -4.14 17.53
C LEU A 71 7.56 -4.16 19.02
N GLU A 72 8.54 -4.40 19.86
CA GLU A 72 8.39 -4.29 21.31
C GLU A 72 8.26 -2.81 21.73
N PRO A 73 7.61 -2.51 22.87
CA PRO A 73 7.43 -1.13 23.34
C PRO A 73 8.75 -0.32 23.42
N ALA A 74 9.84 -0.95 23.82
CA ALA A 74 11.15 -0.32 23.88
C ALA A 74 11.72 0.01 22.50
N GLU A 75 11.43 -0.81 21.48
CA GLU A 75 11.83 -0.57 20.08
C GLU A 75 11.00 0.58 19.48
N ILE A 76 9.70 0.64 19.80
CA ILE A 76 8.83 1.75 19.41
C ILE A 76 9.34 3.06 20.02
N ALA A 77 9.65 3.09 21.31
CA ALA A 77 10.17 4.27 21.99
C ALA A 77 11.49 4.75 21.35
N ARG A 78 12.39 3.82 21.02
CA ARG A 78 13.66 4.15 20.35
C ARG A 78 13.42 4.69 18.94
N LEU A 79 12.54 4.06 18.16
CA LEU A 79 12.19 4.53 16.82
C LEU A 79 11.62 5.95 16.85
N LEU A 80 10.70 6.24 17.77
CA LEU A 80 10.11 7.57 17.93
C LEU A 80 11.17 8.62 18.30
N LYS A 81 12.07 8.28 19.22
CA LYS A 81 13.18 9.16 19.62
C LYS A 81 14.11 9.48 18.46
N GLU A 82 14.48 8.50 17.64
CA GLU A 82 15.29 8.73 16.44
C GLU A 82 14.53 9.58 15.40
N ALA A 83 13.23 9.36 15.29
CA ALA A 83 12.38 10.10 14.35
C ALA A 83 12.10 11.56 14.78
N GLU A 84 12.31 11.94 16.04
CA GLU A 84 12.04 13.31 16.54
C GLU A 84 12.77 14.40 15.73
N GLN A 85 13.94 14.07 15.17
CA GLN A 85 14.74 14.97 14.36
C GLN A 85 14.37 14.92 12.86
N ASP A 86 13.49 13.98 12.47
CA ASP A 86 13.07 13.79 11.11
C ASP A 86 11.84 14.66 10.79
N ASN A 87 11.84 15.17 9.59
CA ASN A 87 10.71 15.94 9.06
C ASN A 87 9.40 15.14 8.99
N TYR A 88 9.46 13.82 9.05
CA TYR A 88 8.31 12.92 8.96
C TYR A 88 7.90 12.30 10.32
N CYS A 89 8.43 12.81 11.45
CA CYS A 89 8.12 12.30 12.79
C CYS A 89 6.60 12.19 13.03
N ASN A 90 5.84 13.27 12.76
CA ASN A 90 4.39 13.28 12.94
C ASN A 90 3.70 12.24 12.04
N LEU A 91 4.18 12.04 10.80
CA LEU A 91 3.67 11.03 9.89
C LEU A 91 3.90 9.62 10.43
N PHE A 92 5.10 9.33 10.98
CA PHE A 92 5.40 8.03 11.58
C PHE A 92 4.53 7.75 12.81
N ILE A 93 4.32 8.75 13.68
CA ILE A 93 3.42 8.61 14.83
C ILE A 93 2.00 8.26 14.36
N VAL A 94 1.46 9.02 13.42
CA VAL A 94 0.10 8.77 12.88
C VAL A 94 0.03 7.38 12.23
N ALA A 95 1.04 6.99 11.44
CA ALA A 95 1.09 5.67 10.80
C ALA A 95 1.05 4.53 11.80
N MET A 96 1.92 4.58 12.82
CA MET A 96 2.08 3.51 13.81
C MET A 96 0.84 3.32 14.69
N PHE A 97 0.25 4.43 15.14
CA PHE A 97 -0.85 4.36 16.11
C PHE A 97 -2.25 4.32 15.48
N THR A 98 -2.37 4.48 14.15
CA THR A 98 -3.65 4.36 13.45
C THR A 98 -3.77 3.11 12.59
N GLY A 99 -2.64 2.52 12.18
CA GLY A 99 -2.63 1.41 11.23
C GLY A 99 -3.19 1.77 9.84
N MET A 100 -3.19 3.05 9.47
CA MET A 100 -3.60 3.49 8.14
C MET A 100 -2.65 2.93 7.07
N ARG A 101 -3.22 2.56 5.91
CA ARG A 101 -2.39 2.19 4.77
C ARG A 101 -1.61 3.41 4.28
N GLN A 102 -0.41 3.20 3.73
CA GLN A 102 0.42 4.31 3.23
C GLN A 102 -0.36 5.27 2.30
N GLY A 103 -1.13 4.74 1.35
CA GLY A 103 -1.95 5.58 0.46
C GLY A 103 -3.04 6.37 1.17
N GLU A 104 -3.66 5.82 2.22
CA GLU A 104 -4.66 6.49 3.05
C GLU A 104 -4.01 7.59 3.90
N LEU A 105 -2.84 7.32 4.45
CA LEU A 105 -2.05 8.26 5.23
C LEU A 105 -1.59 9.46 4.39
N LEU A 106 -1.02 9.20 3.21
CA LEU A 106 -0.58 10.24 2.28
C LEU A 106 -1.75 10.99 1.61
N GLY A 107 -2.94 10.40 1.57
CA GLY A 107 -4.17 11.00 1.09
C GLY A 107 -5.06 11.59 2.20
N LEU A 108 -4.58 11.62 3.45
CA LEU A 108 -5.33 12.21 4.56
C LEU A 108 -5.41 13.73 4.39
N ALA A 109 -6.63 14.26 4.32
CA ALA A 109 -6.88 15.69 4.25
C ALA A 109 -7.29 16.25 5.61
N TRP A 110 -7.07 17.54 5.84
CA TRP A 110 -7.44 18.21 7.09
C TRP A 110 -8.93 18.16 7.37
N GLU A 111 -9.79 18.20 6.36
CA GLU A 111 -11.25 18.06 6.50
C GLU A 111 -11.67 16.70 7.09
N CYS A 112 -10.77 15.72 7.07
CA CYS A 112 -10.98 14.37 7.61
C CYS A 112 -10.55 14.25 9.08
N VAL A 113 -9.99 15.31 9.67
CA VAL A 113 -9.50 15.34 11.05
C VAL A 113 -10.41 16.25 11.89
N ASP A 114 -11.19 15.66 12.77
CA ASP A 114 -12.00 16.43 13.72
C ASP A 114 -11.28 16.52 15.07
N PHE A 115 -10.67 17.67 15.32
CA PHE A 115 -9.98 17.95 16.58
C PHE A 115 -10.90 18.09 17.78
N LYS A 116 -12.21 18.36 17.58
CA LYS A 116 -13.16 18.50 18.68
C LYS A 116 -13.61 17.15 19.21
N SER A 117 -13.94 16.23 18.30
CA SER A 117 -14.35 14.87 18.67
C SER A 117 -13.16 13.92 18.79
N GLY A 118 -11.95 14.30 18.35
CA GLY A 118 -10.77 13.46 18.34
C GLY A 118 -10.85 12.32 17.32
N ILE A 119 -11.57 12.50 16.22
CA ILE A 119 -11.85 11.46 15.24
C ILE A 119 -11.12 11.74 13.92
N ILE A 120 -10.59 10.70 13.32
CA ILE A 120 -10.07 10.71 11.95
C ILE A 120 -11.01 9.88 11.06
N THR A 121 -11.45 10.46 9.95
CA THR A 121 -12.26 9.74 8.95
C THR A 121 -11.44 9.40 7.72
N VAL A 122 -11.24 8.12 7.44
CA VAL A 122 -10.55 7.66 6.23
C VAL A 122 -11.55 7.58 5.09
N LYS A 123 -11.53 8.57 4.19
CA LYS A 123 -12.45 8.69 3.05
C LYS A 123 -11.76 8.40 1.72
N GLN A 124 -10.43 8.56 1.66
CA GLN A 124 -9.68 8.58 0.42
C GLN A 124 -8.26 8.05 0.61
N GLN A 125 -7.60 7.80 -0.49
CA GLN A 125 -6.21 7.39 -0.55
C GLN A 125 -5.51 8.06 -1.74
N LEU A 126 -4.24 8.41 -1.58
CA LEU A 126 -3.42 8.88 -2.68
C LEU A 126 -2.98 7.69 -3.53
N GLN A 127 -3.35 7.71 -4.80
CA GLN A 127 -2.99 6.70 -5.79
C GLN A 127 -2.10 7.30 -6.87
N CYS A 128 -1.28 6.43 -7.49
CA CYS A 128 -0.49 6.78 -8.67
C CYS A 128 -0.86 5.81 -9.81
N LYS A 129 -1.25 6.36 -10.95
CA LYS A 129 -1.49 5.61 -12.18
C LYS A 129 -0.77 6.34 -13.32
N ASP A 130 0.07 5.62 -14.04
CA ASP A 130 0.83 6.14 -15.19
C ASP A 130 1.64 7.42 -14.87
N GLY A 131 2.21 7.48 -13.64
CA GLY A 131 2.97 8.64 -13.16
C GLY A 131 2.12 9.80 -12.61
N ASN A 132 0.79 9.77 -12.78
CA ASN A 132 -0.12 10.79 -12.27
C ASN A 132 -0.68 10.40 -10.91
N TYR A 133 -0.67 11.35 -9.97
CA TYR A 133 -1.22 11.17 -8.63
C TYR A 133 -2.62 11.77 -8.54
N PHE A 134 -3.52 11.05 -7.89
CA PHE A 134 -4.91 11.46 -7.68
C PHE A 134 -5.46 10.85 -6.40
N LEU A 135 -6.52 11.45 -5.88
CA LEU A 135 -7.24 10.92 -4.73
C LEU A 135 -8.36 10.00 -5.21
N GLU A 136 -8.45 8.83 -4.60
CA GLU A 136 -9.47 7.83 -4.88
C GLU A 136 -10.08 7.31 -3.58
N THR A 137 -11.31 6.85 -3.65
CA THR A 137 -11.97 6.17 -2.52
C THR A 137 -11.18 4.92 -2.13
N PRO A 138 -11.18 4.51 -0.84
CA PRO A 138 -10.49 3.30 -0.41
C PRO A 138 -10.98 2.07 -1.17
N LYS A 139 -10.09 1.10 -1.40
CA LYS A 139 -10.37 -0.15 -2.13
C LYS A 139 -11.62 -0.91 -1.63
N SER A 140 -11.99 -0.71 -0.37
CA SER A 140 -13.20 -1.31 0.22
C SER A 140 -14.51 -0.59 -0.17
N GLY A 141 -14.43 0.57 -0.83
CA GLY A 141 -15.58 1.43 -1.13
C GLY A 141 -16.28 2.01 0.11
N LYS A 142 -15.76 1.79 1.31
CA LYS A 142 -16.37 2.22 2.58
C LYS A 142 -15.45 3.16 3.34
N ASN A 143 -16.00 4.27 3.79
CA ASN A 143 -15.34 5.14 4.76
C ASN A 143 -15.26 4.42 6.10
N ARG A 144 -14.21 4.72 6.86
CA ARG A 144 -14.11 4.27 8.25
C ARG A 144 -13.61 5.40 9.14
N THR A 145 -14.06 5.39 10.36
CA THR A 145 -13.61 6.29 11.42
C THR A 145 -12.59 5.59 12.30
N ILE A 146 -11.63 6.36 12.78
CA ILE A 146 -10.62 5.95 13.75
C ILE A 146 -10.72 6.90 14.92
N LEU A 147 -10.81 6.35 16.13
CA LEU A 147 -10.62 7.08 17.37
C LEU A 147 -9.19 6.80 17.84
N PRO A 148 -8.22 7.63 17.47
CA PRO A 148 -6.82 7.36 17.75
C PRO A 148 -6.45 7.67 19.21
N ALA A 149 -5.29 7.17 19.64
CA ALA A 149 -4.70 7.57 20.92
C ALA A 149 -4.38 9.08 20.94
N PRO A 150 -4.38 9.73 22.11
CA PRO A 150 -4.11 11.19 22.23
C PRO A 150 -2.83 11.65 21.54
N ILE A 151 -1.75 10.86 21.60
CA ILE A 151 -0.47 11.15 20.94
C ILE A 151 -0.62 11.44 19.44
N VAL A 152 -1.58 10.79 18.76
CA VAL A 152 -1.86 11.01 17.34
C VAL A 152 -2.46 12.39 17.12
N MET A 153 -3.39 12.80 17.97
CA MET A 153 -4.01 14.12 17.85
C MET A 153 -3.01 15.24 18.15
N ASP A 154 -2.06 14.99 19.07
CA ASP A 154 -0.97 15.94 19.36
C ASP A 154 0.00 16.02 18.17
N ALA A 155 0.36 14.88 17.57
CA ALA A 155 1.18 14.85 16.35
C ALA A 155 0.50 15.58 15.18
N LEU A 156 -0.83 15.48 15.05
CA LEU A 156 -1.60 16.20 14.02
C LEU A 156 -1.65 17.71 14.29
N ARG A 157 -1.73 18.16 15.56
CA ARG A 157 -1.61 19.59 15.91
C ARG A 157 -0.24 20.13 15.57
N ASN A 158 0.81 19.42 15.95
CA ASN A 158 2.20 19.77 15.61
C ASN A 158 2.42 19.84 14.08
N GLN A 159 1.80 18.91 13.35
CA GLN A 159 1.85 18.91 11.89
C GLN A 159 1.14 20.12 11.28
N LEU A 160 0.01 20.52 11.85
CA LEU A 160 -0.72 21.71 11.39
C LEU A 160 0.09 23.00 11.59
N GLU A 161 0.67 23.17 12.78
CA GLU A 161 1.54 24.32 13.09
C GLU A 161 2.77 24.36 12.18
N ARG A 162 3.38 23.21 11.94
CA ARG A 162 4.50 23.09 11.01
C ARG A 162 4.10 23.49 9.60
N GLN A 163 3.00 22.93 9.10
CA GLN A 163 2.54 23.20 7.73
C GLN A 163 2.15 24.67 7.54
N GLN A 164 1.61 25.35 8.57
CA GLN A 164 1.36 26.79 8.53
C GLN A 164 2.65 27.59 8.35
N LYS A 165 3.72 27.24 9.08
CA LYS A 165 5.03 27.89 8.93
C LYS A 165 5.64 27.64 7.53
N GLU A 166 5.53 26.42 7.02
CA GLU A 166 5.98 26.06 5.68
C GLU A 166 5.21 26.86 4.60
N GLN A 167 3.89 27.02 4.79
CA GLN A 167 3.04 27.83 3.90
C GLN A 167 3.44 29.31 3.90
N GLU A 168 3.72 29.89 5.07
CA GLU A 168 4.18 31.27 5.19
C GLU A 168 5.53 31.46 4.47
N GLN A 169 6.47 30.50 4.63
CA GLN A 169 7.78 30.54 3.98
C GLN A 169 7.71 30.36 2.47
N ALA A 170 6.87 29.44 1.99
CA ALA A 170 6.69 29.18 0.56
C ALA A 170 5.93 30.31 -0.16
N GLY A 171 5.07 31.02 0.56
CA GLY A 171 4.27 32.12 0.03
C GLY A 171 3.48 31.71 -1.21
N LYS A 172 3.72 32.38 -2.34
CA LYS A 172 3.02 32.09 -3.61
C LYS A 172 3.35 30.74 -4.24
N MET A 173 4.40 30.06 -3.78
CA MET A 173 4.79 28.75 -4.28
C MET A 173 4.06 27.60 -3.56
N TRP A 174 3.31 27.90 -2.51
CA TRP A 174 2.53 26.93 -1.79
C TRP A 174 1.38 26.37 -2.63
N ASP A 175 1.32 25.04 -2.78
CA ASP A 175 0.33 24.36 -3.62
C ASP A 175 -0.20 23.08 -2.92
N ASN A 176 -1.10 23.24 -1.95
CA ASN A 176 -1.83 22.14 -1.30
C ASN A 176 -3.28 22.09 -1.76
N GLN A 177 -3.49 21.86 -3.05
CA GLN A 177 -4.82 21.84 -3.68
C GLN A 177 -5.77 20.76 -3.11
N PHE A 178 -5.24 19.71 -2.49
CA PHE A 178 -6.03 18.63 -1.88
C PHE A 178 -6.23 18.79 -0.37
N GLY A 179 -5.70 19.85 0.24
CA GLY A 179 -5.77 20.07 1.68
C GLY A 179 -5.13 18.95 2.52
N LEU A 180 -4.06 18.32 2.00
CA LEU A 180 -3.41 17.18 2.63
C LEU A 180 -2.72 17.55 3.94
N VAL A 181 -2.74 16.62 4.88
CA VAL A 181 -2.06 16.72 6.18
C VAL A 181 -0.56 16.60 6.01
N PHE A 182 -0.10 15.68 5.16
CA PHE A 182 1.33 15.41 4.94
C PHE A 182 1.74 15.83 3.54
N THR A 183 2.56 16.87 3.47
CA THR A 183 3.02 17.49 2.24
C THR A 183 4.55 17.67 2.27
N ASP A 184 5.14 18.00 1.13
CA ASP A 184 6.48 18.56 1.08
C ASP A 184 6.47 20.05 1.51
N ALA A 185 7.64 20.67 1.55
CA ALA A 185 7.81 22.07 1.97
C ALA A 185 7.10 23.10 1.06
N LEU A 186 6.62 22.69 -0.12
CA LEU A 186 5.84 23.52 -1.04
C LEU A 186 4.34 23.18 -1.03
N GLY A 187 3.89 22.30 -0.15
CA GLY A 187 2.50 21.89 -0.04
C GLY A 187 2.08 20.77 -0.97
N LYS A 188 2.98 20.23 -1.77
CA LYS A 188 2.66 19.15 -2.71
C LYS A 188 2.57 17.79 -2.00
N TYR A 189 1.83 16.86 -2.60
CA TYR A 189 1.72 15.50 -2.09
C TYR A 189 3.06 14.78 -2.01
N LEU A 190 3.25 13.99 -0.96
CA LEU A 190 4.41 13.11 -0.83
C LEU A 190 4.25 11.88 -1.71
N VAL A 191 5.34 11.52 -2.41
CA VAL A 191 5.35 10.28 -3.19
C VAL A 191 5.77 9.09 -2.32
N ARG A 192 5.24 7.90 -2.61
CA ARG A 192 5.48 6.68 -1.81
C ARG A 192 6.95 6.29 -1.62
N ARG A 193 7.85 6.81 -2.45
CA ARG A 193 9.29 6.55 -2.37
C ARG A 193 10.04 7.56 -1.51
N THR A 194 9.40 8.64 -1.11
CA THR A 194 10.01 9.72 -0.32
C THR A 194 9.87 9.48 1.18
N VAL A 195 8.95 8.60 1.58
CA VAL A 195 8.64 8.25 2.96
C VAL A 195 8.96 6.79 3.25
#